data_ef8affabdf641fd149b5a5f8790ad377
#
_entry.id   ef8affabdf641fd149b5a5f8790ad377
#
_cell.length_a   1.000
_cell.length_b   1.000
_cell.length_c   1.000
_cell.angle_alpha   90.00
_cell.angle_beta   90.00
_cell.angle_gamma   90.00
#
_symmetry.space_group_name_H-M   'P 1'
#
loop_
_entity.id
_entity.type
_entity.pdbx_description
1 polymer ?
#
loop_
_entity_poly.entity_id
_entity_poly.type
_entity_poly.pdbx_seq_one_letter_code
_entity_poly.pdbx_strand_id
1 'polypeptide(L)'
;MVQFRLAELQTEIEALRALVYDAVEGYIHGKDVLTKASMAKLKSGRLSREVSDSCLQYWGGMGFMWETGITRAYRDSRLGSIGGGSDEVMLGIISKQMGILD
;
A
#
# COMPACT_ATOMS: atom_id res chain seq x y z
N MET A 1 6.08 -20.15 -11.14
CA MET A 1 6.62 -18.77 -11.02
C MET A 1 5.55 -17.76 -10.67
N VAL A 2 4.45 -17.71 -11.45
CA VAL A 2 3.36 -16.76 -11.18
C VAL A 2 2.74 -17.01 -9.79
N GLN A 3 2.52 -18.27 -9.44
CA GLN A 3 1.92 -18.59 -8.15
C GLN A 3 2.80 -18.19 -6.96
N PHE A 4 4.11 -18.21 -7.11
CA PHE A 4 5.01 -17.76 -6.05
C PHE A 4 4.90 -16.24 -5.85
N ARG A 5 4.84 -15.49 -6.96
CA ARG A 5 4.66 -14.04 -6.87
C ARG A 5 3.31 -13.67 -6.26
N LEU A 6 2.25 -14.38 -6.63
CA LEU A 6 0.93 -14.15 -6.05
C LEU A 6 0.92 -14.46 -4.55
N ALA A 7 1.63 -15.52 -4.15
CA ALA A 7 1.75 -15.87 -2.73
C ALA A 7 2.51 -14.80 -1.95
N GLU A 8 3.58 -14.24 -2.52
CA GLU A 8 4.31 -13.12 -1.90
C GLU A 8 3.39 -11.91 -1.72
N LEU A 9 2.66 -11.54 -2.77
CA LEU A 9 1.74 -10.40 -2.71
C LEU A 9 0.63 -10.64 -1.69
N GLN A 10 0.07 -11.85 -1.62
CA GLN A 10 -0.96 -12.18 -0.65
C GLN A 10 -0.42 -12.08 0.78
N THR A 11 0.82 -12.51 0.99
CA THR A 11 1.48 -12.39 2.30
C THR A 11 1.60 -10.93 2.71
N GLU A 12 2.00 -10.06 1.78
CA GLU A 12 2.10 -8.63 2.05
C GLU A 12 0.74 -7.99 2.32
N ILE A 13 -0.29 -8.44 1.60
CA ILE A 13 -1.67 -7.98 1.81
C ILE A 13 -2.14 -8.34 3.22
N GLU A 14 -1.86 -9.57 3.68
CA GLU A 14 -2.25 -9.99 5.02
C GLU A 14 -1.49 -9.22 6.10
N ALA A 15 -0.21 -8.92 5.88
CA ALA A 15 0.57 -8.10 6.80
C ALA A 15 -0.01 -6.69 6.90
N LEU A 16 -0.39 -6.09 5.77
CA LEU A 16 -1.02 -4.78 5.75
C LEU A 16 -2.38 -4.82 6.46
N ARG A 17 -3.18 -5.85 6.21
CA ARG A 17 -4.48 -6.02 6.85
C ARG A 17 -4.35 -6.04 8.38
N ALA A 18 -3.38 -6.79 8.89
CA ALA A 18 -3.12 -6.87 10.32
C ALA A 18 -2.72 -5.50 10.89
N LEU A 19 -1.89 -4.77 10.18
CA LEU A 19 -1.45 -3.43 10.60
C LEU A 19 -2.63 -2.44 10.64
N VAL A 20 -3.48 -2.48 9.61
CA VAL A 20 -4.67 -1.61 9.54
C VAL A 20 -5.62 -1.93 10.68
N TYR A 21 -5.90 -3.20 10.92
CA TYR A 21 -6.82 -3.60 12.01
C TYR A 21 -6.26 -3.20 13.38
N ASP A 22 -4.97 -3.32 13.60
CA ASP A 22 -4.34 -2.90 14.85
C ASP A 22 -4.47 -1.38 15.05
N ALA A 23 -4.27 -0.61 14.00
CA ALA A 23 -4.44 0.84 14.04
C ALA A 23 -5.90 1.24 14.32
N VAL A 24 -6.86 0.58 13.67
CA VAL A 24 -8.28 0.83 13.87
C VAL A 24 -8.68 0.49 15.31
N GLU A 25 -8.24 -0.67 15.80
CA GLU A 25 -8.52 -1.10 17.17
C GLU A 25 -7.98 -0.08 18.18
N GLY A 26 -6.75 0.37 17.98
CA GLY A 26 -6.16 1.40 18.84
C GLY A 26 -6.91 2.71 18.80
N TYR A 27 -7.33 3.14 17.61
CA TYR A 27 -8.10 4.37 17.44
C TYR A 27 -9.45 4.31 18.18
N ILE A 28 -10.15 3.18 18.06
CA ILE A 28 -11.44 2.98 18.74
C ILE A 28 -11.28 3.10 20.26
N HIS A 29 -10.15 2.65 20.80
CA HIS A 29 -9.86 2.69 22.23
C HIS A 29 -9.17 3.98 22.68
N GLY A 30 -9.13 4.99 21.83
CA GLY A 30 -8.58 6.31 22.17
C GLY A 30 -7.06 6.35 22.26
N LYS A 31 -6.36 5.37 21.70
CA LYS A 31 -4.90 5.35 21.70
C LYS A 31 -4.32 6.19 20.56
N ASP A 32 -3.08 6.66 20.74
CA ASP A 32 -2.36 7.34 19.67
C ASP A 32 -1.91 6.31 18.63
N VAL A 33 -2.42 6.44 17.41
CA VAL A 33 -2.12 5.50 16.31
C VAL A 33 -1.38 6.19 15.17
N LEU A 34 -0.81 7.37 15.40
CA LEU A 34 -0.17 8.15 14.34
C LEU A 34 0.90 7.35 13.58
N THR A 35 1.79 6.68 14.30
CA THR A 35 2.85 5.89 13.69
C THR A 35 2.28 4.74 12.87
N LYS A 36 1.38 3.96 13.45
CA LYS A 36 0.79 2.79 12.77
C LYS A 36 -0.04 3.20 11.56
N ALA A 37 -0.83 4.26 11.70
CA ALA A 37 -1.64 4.77 10.58
C ALA A 37 -0.75 5.27 9.44
N SER A 38 0.34 5.94 9.76
CA SER A 38 1.30 6.42 8.76
C SER A 38 1.99 5.27 8.05
N MET A 39 2.36 4.22 8.79
CA MET A 39 2.94 3.01 8.22
C MET A 39 1.95 2.28 7.32
N ALA A 40 0.69 2.17 7.76
CA ALA A 40 -0.35 1.53 6.97
C ALA A 40 -0.60 2.29 5.66
N LYS A 41 -0.64 3.62 5.71
CA LYS A 41 -0.82 4.46 4.52
C LYS A 41 0.35 4.28 3.55
N LEU A 42 1.58 4.32 4.05
CA LEU A 42 2.77 4.11 3.25
C LEU A 42 2.76 2.74 2.56
N LYS A 43 2.52 1.69 3.34
CA LYS A 43 2.52 0.31 2.83
C LYS A 43 1.37 0.10 1.84
N SER A 44 0.20 0.66 2.12
CA SER A 44 -0.97 0.56 1.24
C SER A 44 -0.68 1.16 -0.14
N GLY A 45 -0.09 2.36 -0.19
CA GLY A 45 0.24 3.00 -1.45
C GLY A 45 1.26 2.21 -2.26
N ARG A 46 2.31 1.73 -1.60
CA ARG A 46 3.35 0.94 -2.24
C ARG A 46 2.84 -0.41 -2.72
N LEU A 47 2.08 -1.10 -1.87
CA LEU A 47 1.57 -2.43 -2.19
C LEU A 47 0.53 -2.38 -3.32
N SER A 48 -0.31 -1.34 -3.37
CA SER A 48 -1.24 -1.14 -4.48
C SER A 48 -0.50 -1.07 -5.82
N ARG A 49 0.63 -0.38 -5.85
CA ARG A 49 1.45 -0.30 -7.07
C ARG A 49 2.06 -1.64 -7.44
N GLU A 50 2.60 -2.35 -6.45
CA GLU A 50 3.22 -3.66 -6.69
C GLU A 50 2.22 -4.69 -7.19
N VAL A 51 1.05 -4.75 -6.56
CA VAL A 51 -0.01 -5.68 -6.95
C VAL A 51 -0.50 -5.35 -8.36
N SER A 52 -0.78 -4.08 -8.62
CA SER A 52 -1.28 -3.65 -9.93
C SER A 52 -0.27 -3.92 -11.03
N ASP A 53 1.01 -3.63 -10.77
CA ASP A 53 2.08 -3.86 -11.75
C ASP A 53 2.24 -5.35 -12.06
N SER A 54 2.33 -6.18 -11.03
CA SER A 54 2.50 -7.63 -11.22
C SER A 54 1.31 -8.24 -11.93
N CYS A 55 0.09 -7.85 -11.54
CA CYS A 55 -1.11 -8.38 -12.17
C CYS A 55 -1.23 -7.91 -13.63
N LEU A 56 -0.89 -6.66 -13.91
CA LEU A 56 -0.90 -6.16 -15.29
C LEU A 56 0.07 -6.97 -16.16
N GLN A 57 1.26 -7.28 -15.63
CA GLN A 57 2.23 -8.08 -16.35
C GLN A 57 1.66 -9.45 -16.73
N TYR A 58 0.92 -10.07 -15.82
CA TYR A 58 0.34 -11.40 -16.06
C TYR A 58 -0.83 -11.36 -17.02
N TRP A 59 -1.44 -10.20 -17.23
CA TRP A 59 -2.45 -10.01 -18.27
C TRP A 59 -1.83 -9.93 -19.67
N GLY A 60 -0.50 -9.73 -19.76
CA GLY A 60 0.18 -9.64 -21.04
C GLY A 60 -0.29 -8.44 -21.85
N GLY A 61 -0.45 -8.61 -23.17
CA GLY A 61 -0.89 -7.53 -24.06
C GLY A 61 -2.23 -6.93 -23.68
N MET A 62 -3.14 -7.73 -23.11
CA MET A 62 -4.44 -7.23 -22.65
C MET A 62 -4.30 -6.23 -21.50
N GLY A 63 -3.23 -6.33 -20.73
CA GLY A 63 -2.92 -5.38 -19.65
C GLY A 63 -2.61 -3.98 -20.15
N PHE A 64 -2.23 -3.84 -21.42
CA PHE A 64 -1.98 -2.56 -22.05
C PHE A 64 -3.25 -1.88 -22.58
N MET A 65 -4.32 -2.63 -22.75
CA MET A 65 -5.56 -2.18 -23.36
C MET A 65 -6.43 -1.42 -22.36
N TRP A 66 -6.93 -0.27 -22.75
CA TRP A 66 -7.79 0.55 -21.88
C TRP A 66 -9.09 -0.14 -21.50
N GLU A 67 -9.53 -1.12 -22.28
CA GLU A 67 -10.75 -1.86 -22.04
C GLU A 67 -10.68 -2.78 -20.82
N THR A 68 -9.48 -3.13 -20.35
CA THR A 68 -9.35 -4.02 -19.20
C THR A 68 -9.30 -3.22 -17.90
N GLY A 69 -9.92 -3.76 -16.85
CA GLY A 69 -9.94 -3.12 -15.54
C GLY A 69 -8.56 -3.00 -14.92
N ILE A 70 -7.64 -3.92 -15.23
CA ILE A 70 -6.28 -3.89 -14.69
C ILE A 70 -5.50 -2.67 -15.17
N THR A 71 -5.71 -2.22 -16.40
CA THR A 71 -5.07 -1.01 -16.92
C THR A 71 -5.47 0.20 -16.10
N ARG A 72 -6.76 0.33 -15.81
CA ARG A 72 -7.27 1.43 -14.98
C ARG A 72 -6.77 1.32 -13.54
N ALA A 73 -6.77 0.13 -12.98
CA ALA A 73 -6.27 -0.10 -11.62
C ALA A 73 -4.78 0.28 -11.52
N TYR A 74 -3.98 -0.10 -12.51
CA TYR A 74 -2.56 0.25 -12.57
C TYR A 74 -2.36 1.76 -12.58
N ARG A 75 -3.13 2.47 -13.41
CA ARG A 75 -3.04 3.93 -13.50
C ARG A 75 -3.50 4.60 -12.22
N ASP A 76 -4.65 4.18 -11.69
CA ASP A 76 -5.29 4.86 -10.55
C ASP A 76 -4.60 4.56 -9.23
N SER A 77 -4.05 3.36 -9.05
CA SER A 77 -3.37 2.98 -7.82
C SER A 77 -2.12 3.84 -7.56
N ARG A 78 -1.56 4.46 -8.60
CA ARG A 78 -0.37 5.30 -8.45
C ARG A 78 -0.62 6.49 -7.52
N LEU A 79 -1.85 6.97 -7.49
CA LEU A 79 -2.23 8.08 -6.62
C LEU A 79 -2.08 7.74 -5.13
N GLY A 80 -2.15 6.47 -4.76
CA GLY A 80 -2.05 6.04 -3.36
C GLY A 80 -0.74 6.41 -2.69
N SER A 81 0.34 6.63 -3.46
CA SER A 81 1.63 7.08 -2.93
C SER A 81 1.82 8.59 -3.05
N ILE A 82 0.83 9.32 -3.54
CA ILE A 82 0.91 10.76 -3.82
C ILE A 82 -0.15 11.52 -3.04
N GLY A 83 -1.41 11.11 -3.14
CA GLY A 83 -2.56 11.81 -2.55
C GLY A 83 -2.81 11.43 -1.10
N GLY A 84 -3.34 12.37 -0.33
CA GLY A 84 -3.70 12.12 1.07
C GLY A 84 -2.49 11.94 1.99
N GLY A 85 -1.33 12.40 1.57
CA GLY A 85 -0.05 12.19 2.21
C GLY A 85 0.83 11.30 1.33
N SER A 86 1.84 11.93 0.70
CA SER A 86 2.77 11.18 -0.15
C SER A 86 3.62 10.20 0.67
N ASP A 87 4.27 9.27 -0.02
CA ASP A 87 5.21 8.35 0.64
C ASP A 87 6.26 9.13 1.44
N GLU A 88 6.77 10.23 0.88
CA GLU A 88 7.79 11.05 1.53
C GLU A 88 7.25 11.71 2.80
N VAL A 89 6.02 12.19 2.78
CA VAL A 89 5.36 12.76 3.96
C VAL A 89 5.17 11.67 5.03
N MET A 90 4.72 10.49 4.64
CA MET A 90 4.53 9.38 5.58
C MET A 90 5.87 8.96 6.21
N LEU A 91 6.91 8.84 5.41
CA LEU A 91 8.25 8.51 5.90
C LEU A 91 8.78 9.57 6.87
N GLY A 92 8.51 10.84 6.59
CA GLY A 92 8.87 11.94 7.49
C GLY A 92 8.19 11.83 8.84
N ILE A 93 6.88 11.53 8.85
CA ILE A 93 6.13 11.35 10.08
C ILE A 93 6.67 10.15 10.88
N ILE A 94 6.89 9.03 10.21
CA ILE A 94 7.39 7.82 10.85
C ILE A 94 8.78 8.07 11.45
N SER A 95 9.68 8.71 10.69
CA SER A 95 11.03 9.03 11.16
C SER A 95 11.00 9.92 12.40
N LYS A 96 10.11 10.90 12.40
CA LYS A 96 9.96 11.80 13.55
C LYS A 96 9.45 11.04 14.78
N GLN A 97 8.47 10.14 14.59
CA GLN A 97 7.94 9.33 15.68
C GLN A 97 8.97 8.36 16.23
N MET A 98 9.91 7.91 15.41
CA MET A 98 11.01 7.05 15.84
C MET A 98 12.12 7.83 16.57
N GLY A 99 12.08 9.15 16.54
CA GLY A 99 13.11 10.00 17.17
C GLY A 99 14.37 10.14 16.36
N ILE A 100 14.39 9.78 15.09
CA ILE A 100 15.56 9.90 14.20
C ILE A 100 15.51 11.13 13.30
N LEU A 101 14.41 11.89 13.39
CA LEU A 101 14.23 13.15 12.67
C LEU A 101 13.62 14.16 13.63
N ASP A 102 14.21 15.34 13.71
CA ASP A 102 13.73 16.41 14.59
C ASP A 102 12.50 17.13 14.05
#